data_7fdf5e8fb0e6a5aa08df51f39bf1f811
#
_entry.id   7fdf5e8fb0e6a5aa08df51f39bf1f811
#
_cell.length_a   1.000
_cell.length_b   1.000
_cell.length_c   1.000
_cell.angle_alpha   90.00
_cell.angle_beta   90.00
_cell.angle_gamma   90.00
#
_symmetry.space_group_name_H-M   'P 1'
#
loop_
_entity.id
_entity.type
_entity.pdbx_description
1 polymer ?
#
loop_
_entity_poly.entity_id
_entity_poly.type
_entity_poly.pdbx_seq_one_letter_code
_entity_poly.pdbx_strand_id
1 'polypeptide(L)'
;MLSAALSLMYLAACGHPSSSEGSAQGTVAPQAATFPPAPAPETTGGFDGARAYKHVEQLVAIGPHPAGSEGIRRAQDYIVAQLKSFGCLVEEQDFHAPSTPVGDVAMKNIVAKIPSANPNIILYGSHYDTKRIANFVGADDAGSSTGVLLELARLLCARKNAETIWLAFFDGEEAFNPNWADPDNTYGSRQLAASLALSGDLRRVKAMILVDMVGPTNPVFRRETNSTPWLTDILWSTAARLGYGRIFVNDGAEIEDDHLSFLKRNVPAADIIDLDVPYWHTTQDTLDKVDPRTLAITGHVLIESVPELEKRVK
;
A
#
# COMPACT_ATOMS: atom_id res chain seq x y z
N MET A 1 58.60 -39.63 -37.02
CA MET A 1 58.99 -40.80 -36.26
C MET A 1 57.89 -41.18 -35.29
N LEU A 2 57.41 -42.27 -35.45
CA LEU A 2 56.54 -43.34 -34.91
C LEU A 2 55.10 -42.87 -34.63
N SER A 3 54.14 -43.22 -35.36
CA SER A 3 53.35 -44.45 -35.60
C SER A 3 53.06 -45.27 -34.37
N ALA A 4 51.81 -45.36 -34.00
CA ALA A 4 51.14 -46.57 -33.64
C ALA A 4 49.62 -46.41 -33.66
N ALA A 5 49.06 -47.33 -34.34
CA ALA A 5 47.72 -47.53 -34.82
C ALA A 5 46.88 -48.43 -33.90
N LEU A 6 45.58 -48.41 -34.19
CA LEU A 6 44.60 -49.54 -34.05
C LEU A 6 44.12 -49.90 -32.66
N SER A 7 42.82 -49.91 -32.40
CA SER A 7 41.87 -50.94 -32.83
C SER A 7 40.45 -50.59 -32.56
N LEU A 8 39.58 -50.81 -33.57
CA LEU A 8 38.12 -50.88 -33.48
C LEU A 8 37.71 -52.11 -32.68
N MET A 9 36.70 -51.96 -31.79
CA MET A 9 35.78 -53.06 -31.44
C MET A 9 34.35 -52.54 -31.45
N TYR A 10 33.56 -53.03 -32.40
CA TYR A 10 32.12 -52.92 -32.46
C TYR A 10 31.53 -53.88 -31.39
N LEU A 11 30.65 -53.38 -30.56
CA LEU A 11 29.68 -54.20 -29.84
C LEU A 11 28.30 -53.54 -29.98
N ALA A 12 27.46 -54.20 -30.77
CA ALA A 12 26.05 -53.93 -30.89
C ALA A 12 25.35 -54.42 -29.62
N ALA A 13 24.58 -53.54 -28.99
CA ALA A 13 23.63 -53.92 -27.97
C ALA A 13 22.29 -53.28 -28.26
N CYS A 14 21.27 -54.12 -28.30
CA CYS A 14 19.88 -53.82 -28.63
C CYS A 14 19.25 -52.78 -27.73
N GLY A 15 18.59 -51.81 -28.35
CA GLY A 15 17.80 -50.82 -27.66
C GLY A 15 16.48 -51.36 -27.14
N HIS A 16 16.11 -50.99 -25.92
CA HIS A 16 14.74 -51.00 -25.44
C HIS A 16 14.27 -49.56 -25.40
N PRO A 17 13.07 -49.20 -25.87
CA PRO A 17 12.53 -47.90 -25.69
C PRO A 17 12.02 -47.73 -24.25
N SER A 18 12.68 -46.93 -23.45
CA SER A 18 12.14 -46.47 -22.18
C SER A 18 11.14 -45.35 -22.44
N SER A 19 9.88 -45.65 -22.21
CA SER A 19 8.81 -44.66 -22.10
C SER A 19 9.10 -43.73 -20.90
N SER A 20 9.50 -42.50 -21.18
CA SER A 20 9.52 -41.41 -20.17
C SER A 20 8.10 -40.98 -19.90
N GLU A 21 7.49 -41.47 -18.84
CA GLU A 21 6.32 -40.81 -18.25
C GLU A 21 6.73 -39.44 -17.72
N GLY A 22 6.33 -38.42 -18.44
CA GLY A 22 6.42 -37.04 -17.99
C GLY A 22 5.50 -36.85 -16.77
N SER A 23 6.07 -36.80 -15.58
CA SER A 23 5.37 -36.35 -14.40
C SER A 23 4.95 -34.89 -14.62
N ALA A 24 3.66 -34.69 -14.88
CA ALA A 24 3.06 -33.36 -14.81
C ALA A 24 3.24 -32.85 -13.38
N GLN A 25 4.13 -31.87 -13.19
CA GLN A 25 4.17 -31.09 -11.96
C GLN A 25 2.87 -30.29 -11.89
N GLY A 26 1.93 -30.79 -11.10
CA GLY A 26 0.73 -30.05 -10.75
C GLY A 26 1.17 -28.77 -10.04
N THR A 27 0.81 -27.63 -10.63
CA THR A 27 0.86 -26.35 -9.95
C THR A 27 -0.06 -26.45 -8.74
N VAL A 28 0.52 -26.62 -7.56
CA VAL A 28 -0.21 -26.51 -6.28
C VAL A 28 -0.66 -25.04 -6.22
N ALA A 29 -1.97 -24.84 -6.31
CA ALA A 29 -2.54 -23.52 -6.04
C ALA A 29 -2.07 -23.06 -4.64
N PRO A 30 -1.71 -21.77 -4.46
CA PRO A 30 -1.31 -21.27 -3.15
C PRO A 30 -2.42 -21.56 -2.15
N GLN A 31 -2.08 -22.30 -1.10
CA GLN A 31 -3.03 -22.61 -0.04
C GLN A 31 -3.34 -21.29 0.68
N ALA A 32 -4.61 -20.89 0.70
CA ALA A 32 -5.04 -19.69 1.39
C ALA A 32 -4.56 -19.77 2.85
N ALA A 33 -3.89 -18.71 3.31
CA ALA A 33 -3.47 -18.63 4.69
C ALA A 33 -4.70 -18.67 5.61
N THR A 34 -4.69 -19.52 6.62
CA THR A 34 -5.78 -19.61 7.59
C THR A 34 -5.46 -18.71 8.77
N PHE A 35 -5.90 -17.46 8.70
CA PHE A 35 -5.84 -16.55 9.84
C PHE A 35 -7.01 -16.80 10.80
N PRO A 36 -6.85 -16.54 12.11
CA PRO A 36 -8.00 -16.37 12.98
C PRO A 36 -8.92 -15.26 12.43
N PRO A 37 -10.24 -15.35 12.64
CA PRO A 37 -11.16 -14.34 12.09
C PRO A 37 -10.81 -12.93 12.63
N ALA A 38 -10.94 -11.92 11.76
CA ALA A 38 -10.84 -10.52 12.16
C ALA A 38 -11.89 -10.20 13.23
N PRO A 39 -11.65 -9.21 14.10
CA PRO A 39 -12.68 -8.70 15.02
C PRO A 39 -13.94 -8.30 14.25
N ALA A 40 -15.10 -8.50 14.86
CA ALA A 40 -16.37 -8.09 14.25
C ALA A 40 -16.42 -6.57 14.09
N PRO A 41 -16.95 -6.04 12.97
CA PRO A 41 -16.96 -4.60 12.70
C PRO A 41 -17.60 -3.74 13.79
N GLU A 42 -18.56 -4.29 14.54
CA GLU A 42 -19.20 -3.62 15.66
C GLU A 42 -18.24 -3.31 16.82
N THR A 43 -17.11 -4.03 16.89
CA THR A 43 -16.06 -3.83 17.90
C THR A 43 -14.89 -2.97 17.40
N THR A 44 -14.91 -2.57 16.15
CA THR A 44 -13.83 -1.82 15.47
C THR A 44 -14.35 -0.52 14.81
N GLY A 45 -15.33 0.14 15.45
CA GLY A 45 -15.87 1.40 14.92
C GLY A 45 -16.59 1.26 13.58
N GLY A 46 -17.01 0.05 13.22
CA GLY A 46 -17.63 -0.29 11.93
C GLY A 46 -16.61 -0.68 10.84
N PHE A 47 -15.31 -0.64 11.13
CA PHE A 47 -14.28 -1.04 10.18
C PHE A 47 -14.21 -2.57 10.06
N ASP A 48 -14.27 -3.08 8.84
CA ASP A 48 -14.27 -4.51 8.54
C ASP A 48 -12.90 -4.94 7.96
N GLY A 49 -12.05 -5.53 8.80
CA GLY A 49 -10.74 -6.03 8.38
C GLY A 49 -10.82 -7.16 7.35
N ALA A 50 -11.88 -7.98 7.38
CA ALA A 50 -12.08 -9.00 6.37
C ALA A 50 -12.45 -8.40 5.00
N ARG A 51 -13.17 -7.29 4.99
CA ARG A 51 -13.47 -6.53 3.77
C ARG A 51 -12.21 -5.84 3.24
N ALA A 52 -11.41 -5.21 4.11
CA ALA A 52 -10.12 -4.64 3.74
C ALA A 52 -9.21 -5.72 3.10
N TYR A 53 -9.16 -6.92 3.69
CA TYR A 53 -8.40 -8.04 3.14
C TYR A 53 -8.91 -8.48 1.75
N LYS A 54 -10.22 -8.45 1.50
CA LYS A 54 -10.75 -8.72 0.16
C LYS A 54 -10.28 -7.73 -0.88
N HIS A 55 -10.06 -6.47 -0.52
CA HIS A 55 -9.44 -5.51 -1.43
C HIS A 55 -7.99 -5.88 -1.73
N VAL A 56 -7.22 -6.34 -0.73
CA VAL A 56 -5.86 -6.87 -0.93
C VAL A 56 -5.88 -8.06 -1.89
N GLU A 57 -6.80 -9.03 -1.69
CA GLU A 57 -6.96 -10.19 -2.59
C GLU A 57 -7.20 -9.77 -4.05
N GLN A 58 -8.00 -8.74 -4.28
CA GLN A 58 -8.29 -8.24 -5.63
C GLN A 58 -7.07 -7.55 -6.26
N LEU A 59 -6.32 -6.75 -5.49
CA LEU A 59 -5.11 -6.10 -5.97
C LEU A 59 -4.03 -7.15 -6.32
N VAL A 60 -3.80 -8.12 -5.44
CA VAL A 60 -2.88 -9.24 -5.69
C VAL A 60 -3.30 -10.05 -6.92
N ALA A 61 -4.59 -10.26 -7.14
CA ALA A 61 -5.10 -10.98 -8.32
C ALA A 61 -4.85 -10.22 -9.63
N ILE A 62 -4.69 -8.90 -9.60
CA ILE A 62 -4.25 -8.10 -10.76
C ILE A 62 -2.82 -8.49 -11.17
N GLY A 63 -2.00 -8.94 -10.21
CA GLY A 63 -0.58 -9.21 -10.38
C GLY A 63 0.28 -7.95 -10.27
N PRO A 64 1.56 -8.00 -10.67
CA PRO A 64 2.45 -6.84 -10.62
C PRO A 64 1.86 -5.62 -11.34
N HIS A 65 1.84 -4.49 -10.66
CA HIS A 65 1.26 -3.26 -11.19
C HIS A 65 2.14 -2.02 -10.88
N PRO A 66 3.44 -2.04 -11.29
CA PRO A 66 4.30 -0.89 -11.13
C PRO A 66 3.82 0.29 -11.99
N ALA A 67 4.15 1.51 -11.57
CA ALA A 67 3.81 2.74 -12.28
C ALA A 67 4.09 2.66 -13.78
N GLY A 68 3.17 3.13 -14.62
CA GLY A 68 3.23 3.11 -16.09
C GLY A 68 2.92 1.75 -16.74
N SER A 69 2.64 0.69 -15.99
CA SER A 69 2.30 -0.63 -16.53
C SER A 69 0.84 -0.77 -16.94
N GLU A 70 0.49 -1.89 -17.58
CA GLU A 70 -0.92 -2.23 -17.79
C GLU A 70 -1.58 -2.70 -16.49
N GLY A 71 -0.82 -3.34 -15.60
CA GLY A 71 -1.29 -3.73 -14.28
C GLY A 71 -1.81 -2.53 -13.49
N ILE A 72 -1.05 -1.42 -13.48
CA ILE A 72 -1.46 -0.21 -12.73
C ILE A 72 -2.79 0.35 -13.25
N ARG A 73 -3.06 0.31 -14.55
CA ARG A 73 -4.37 0.76 -15.09
C ARG A 73 -5.53 -0.08 -14.56
N ARG A 74 -5.33 -1.41 -14.42
CA ARG A 74 -6.34 -2.29 -13.82
C ARG A 74 -6.55 -2.01 -12.34
N ALA A 75 -5.49 -1.69 -11.60
CA ALA A 75 -5.57 -1.27 -10.20
C ALA A 75 -6.33 0.07 -10.09
N GLN A 76 -6.04 1.04 -10.96
CA GLN A 76 -6.75 2.33 -11.06
C GLN A 76 -8.25 2.11 -11.29
N ASP A 77 -8.61 1.31 -12.29
CA ASP A 77 -10.01 1.00 -12.60
C ASP A 77 -10.72 0.36 -11.42
N TYR A 78 -10.05 -0.57 -10.72
CA TYR A 78 -10.59 -1.22 -9.54
C TYR A 78 -10.83 -0.21 -8.41
N ILE A 79 -9.83 0.59 -8.04
CA ILE A 79 -9.92 1.59 -6.95
C ILE A 79 -11.05 2.60 -7.26
N VAL A 80 -11.07 3.15 -8.47
CA VAL A 80 -12.10 4.11 -8.91
C VAL A 80 -13.50 3.49 -8.83
N ALA A 81 -13.66 2.24 -9.29
CA ALA A 81 -14.95 1.54 -9.25
C ALA A 81 -15.41 1.32 -7.79
N GLN A 82 -14.52 0.92 -6.88
CA GLN A 82 -14.85 0.76 -5.46
C GLN A 82 -15.28 2.08 -4.83
N LEU A 83 -14.50 3.14 -4.99
CA LEU A 83 -14.81 4.46 -4.44
C LEU A 83 -16.16 5.00 -4.96
N LYS A 84 -16.44 4.86 -6.26
CA LYS A 84 -17.73 5.24 -6.85
C LYS A 84 -18.89 4.40 -6.27
N SER A 85 -18.67 3.11 -6.03
CA SER A 85 -19.67 2.24 -5.41
C SER A 85 -20.03 2.61 -3.97
N PHE A 86 -19.08 3.23 -3.25
CA PHE A 86 -19.28 3.76 -1.90
C PHE A 86 -19.95 5.15 -1.87
N GLY A 87 -20.23 5.72 -3.04
CA GLY A 87 -20.82 7.05 -3.16
C GLY A 87 -19.83 8.20 -2.95
N CYS A 88 -18.55 7.94 -3.00
CA CYS A 88 -17.50 8.98 -2.90
C CYS A 88 -17.46 9.84 -4.17
N LEU A 89 -17.14 11.14 -4.02
CA LEU A 89 -16.75 11.98 -5.14
C LEU A 89 -15.30 11.67 -5.50
N VAL A 90 -15.06 11.14 -6.69
CA VAL A 90 -13.73 10.71 -7.13
C VAL A 90 -13.16 11.71 -8.12
N GLU A 91 -11.96 12.19 -7.84
CA GLU A 91 -11.12 12.97 -8.76
C GLU A 91 -9.92 12.12 -9.18
N GLU A 92 -9.69 12.04 -10.47
CA GLU A 92 -8.54 11.38 -11.07
C GLU A 92 -7.56 12.45 -11.53
N GLN A 93 -6.34 12.46 -10.98
CA GLN A 93 -5.29 13.40 -11.32
C GLN A 93 -4.26 12.72 -12.22
N ASP A 94 -4.44 12.85 -13.54
CA ASP A 94 -3.44 12.39 -14.51
C ASP A 94 -2.23 13.35 -14.50
N PHE A 95 -1.02 12.77 -14.56
CA PHE A 95 0.21 13.53 -14.67
C PHE A 95 1.31 12.74 -15.35
N HIS A 96 2.40 13.40 -15.70
CA HIS A 96 3.59 12.82 -16.29
C HIS A 96 4.79 13.00 -15.38
N ALA A 97 5.60 11.96 -15.26
CA ALA A 97 6.93 12.00 -14.67
C ALA A 97 7.97 11.90 -15.81
N PRO A 98 8.45 13.06 -16.36
CA PRO A 98 9.20 13.06 -17.61
C PRO A 98 10.64 12.56 -17.48
N SER A 99 11.15 12.46 -16.26
CA SER A 99 12.57 12.18 -16.01
C SER A 99 12.77 10.99 -15.07
N THR A 100 11.94 9.94 -15.21
CA THR A 100 12.18 8.70 -14.48
C THR A 100 13.37 7.94 -15.09
N PRO A 101 13.99 6.99 -14.36
CA PRO A 101 15.05 6.13 -14.92
C PRO A 101 14.65 5.35 -16.18
N VAL A 102 13.36 5.18 -16.43
CA VAL A 102 12.83 4.49 -17.63
C VAL A 102 12.24 5.46 -18.65
N GLY A 103 12.45 6.76 -18.49
CA GLY A 103 11.94 7.81 -19.38
C GLY A 103 10.66 8.47 -18.86
N ASP A 104 9.85 9.01 -19.78
CA ASP A 104 8.56 9.63 -19.43
C ASP A 104 7.51 8.58 -19.09
N VAL A 105 6.92 8.68 -17.91
CA VAL A 105 5.89 7.75 -17.40
C VAL A 105 4.62 8.52 -17.10
N ALA A 106 3.52 8.11 -17.70
CA ALA A 106 2.19 8.57 -17.35
C ALA A 106 1.71 7.88 -16.06
N MET A 107 1.28 8.67 -15.10
CA MET A 107 0.83 8.26 -13.78
C MET A 107 -0.51 8.91 -13.42
N LYS A 108 -1.18 8.39 -12.40
CA LYS A 108 -2.48 8.89 -11.97
C LYS A 108 -2.64 8.79 -10.46
N ASN A 109 -2.84 9.90 -9.77
CA ASN A 109 -3.39 9.86 -8.41
C ASN A 109 -4.92 9.76 -8.46
N ILE A 110 -5.48 9.06 -7.48
CA ILE A 110 -6.93 8.95 -7.30
C ILE A 110 -7.29 9.55 -5.95
N VAL A 111 -8.20 10.52 -5.91
CA VAL A 111 -8.59 11.20 -4.68
C VAL A 111 -10.09 11.09 -4.47
N ALA A 112 -10.52 10.41 -3.42
CA ALA A 112 -11.89 10.45 -2.96
C ALA A 112 -12.08 11.68 -2.06
N LYS A 113 -13.02 12.55 -2.43
CA LYS A 113 -13.31 13.80 -1.72
C LYS A 113 -14.64 13.71 -1.01
N ILE A 114 -14.64 13.96 0.29
CA ILE A 114 -15.83 13.92 1.15
C ILE A 114 -16.02 15.33 1.72
N PRO A 115 -16.81 16.18 1.05
CA PRO A 115 -16.99 17.55 1.45
C PRO A 115 -17.78 17.66 2.76
N SER A 116 -17.45 18.68 3.56
CA SER A 116 -18.24 19.12 4.71
C SER A 116 -18.52 20.64 4.60
N ALA A 117 -19.23 21.19 5.58
CA ALA A 117 -19.41 22.63 5.68
C ALA A 117 -18.11 23.38 6.02
N ASN A 118 -17.13 22.67 6.60
CA ASN A 118 -15.82 23.22 6.93
C ASN A 118 -14.82 22.93 5.79
N PRO A 119 -14.11 23.95 5.29
CA PRO A 119 -13.17 23.77 4.17
C PRO A 119 -11.83 23.14 4.58
N ASN A 120 -11.52 23.03 5.88
CA ASN A 120 -10.29 22.35 6.33
C ASN A 120 -10.29 20.89 5.91
N ILE A 121 -9.14 20.38 5.51
CA ILE A 121 -9.00 19.02 4.97
C ILE A 121 -8.16 18.16 5.91
N ILE A 122 -8.69 17.00 6.26
CA ILE A 122 -7.92 15.89 6.79
C ILE A 122 -7.69 14.93 5.62
N LEU A 123 -6.43 14.72 5.26
CA LEU A 123 -6.02 13.88 4.14
C LEU A 123 -5.49 12.55 4.68
N TYR A 124 -6.06 11.44 4.23
CA TYR A 124 -5.48 10.12 4.39
C TYR A 124 -4.83 9.72 3.08
N GLY A 125 -3.66 9.08 3.13
CA GLY A 125 -2.91 8.68 1.95
C GLY A 125 -2.42 7.24 2.03
N SER A 126 -2.23 6.63 0.87
CA SER A 126 -1.55 5.35 0.64
C SER A 126 -1.08 5.34 -0.80
N HIS A 127 0.05 4.73 -1.09
CA HIS A 127 0.36 4.41 -2.48
C HIS A 127 -0.40 3.16 -2.91
N TYR A 128 -0.41 2.87 -4.22
CA TYR A 128 -1.09 1.70 -4.75
C TYR A 128 -0.33 1.01 -5.88
N ASP A 129 0.80 1.58 -6.30
CA ASP A 129 1.70 0.93 -7.24
C ASP A 129 2.58 -0.11 -6.53
N THR A 130 3.09 -1.08 -7.28
CA THR A 130 4.02 -2.08 -6.77
C THR A 130 5.44 -1.79 -7.23
N LYS A 131 6.43 -2.20 -6.44
CA LYS A 131 7.83 -2.20 -6.86
C LYS A 131 8.01 -2.88 -8.21
N ARG A 132 8.89 -2.33 -9.05
CA ARG A 132 9.21 -2.87 -10.37
C ARG A 132 10.12 -4.09 -10.28
N ILE A 133 9.65 -5.13 -9.62
CA ILE A 133 10.29 -6.44 -9.47
C ILE A 133 9.44 -7.48 -10.20
N ALA A 134 10.08 -8.38 -10.95
CA ALA A 134 9.36 -9.44 -11.65
C ALA A 134 8.60 -10.32 -10.64
N ASN A 135 7.30 -10.54 -10.89
CA ASN A 135 6.40 -11.34 -10.04
C ASN A 135 6.17 -10.77 -8.62
N PHE A 136 6.53 -9.53 -8.35
CA PHE A 136 6.21 -8.86 -7.10
C PHE A 136 4.75 -8.41 -7.14
N VAL A 137 3.93 -8.89 -6.22
CA VAL A 137 2.50 -8.58 -6.18
C VAL A 137 2.12 -7.58 -5.08
N GLY A 138 3.04 -7.29 -4.15
CA GLY A 138 2.89 -6.27 -3.14
C GLY A 138 1.63 -6.47 -2.28
N ALA A 139 1.48 -7.61 -1.62
CA ALA A 139 0.28 -7.86 -0.83
C ALA A 139 0.22 -6.95 0.40
N ASP A 140 1.36 -6.72 1.05
CA ASP A 140 1.50 -5.76 2.14
C ASP A 140 1.87 -4.38 1.61
N ASP A 141 2.82 -4.32 0.69
CA ASP A 141 3.41 -3.14 0.06
C ASP A 141 2.88 -2.95 -1.41
N ALA A 142 1.86 -2.18 -1.70
CA ALA A 142 0.96 -1.37 -0.87
C ALA A 142 -0.46 -1.95 -0.78
N GLY A 143 -0.62 -3.26 -1.02
CA GLY A 143 -1.95 -3.88 -1.03
C GLY A 143 -2.69 -3.69 0.29
N SER A 144 -1.98 -3.84 1.42
CA SER A 144 -2.56 -3.72 2.77
C SER A 144 -3.09 -2.33 3.05
N SER A 145 -2.29 -1.30 2.81
CA SER A 145 -2.64 0.10 3.05
C SER A 145 -3.72 0.58 2.09
N THR A 146 -3.64 0.22 0.81
CA THR A 146 -4.71 0.48 -0.17
C THR A 146 -6.02 -0.19 0.25
N GLY A 147 -5.99 -1.43 0.74
CA GLY A 147 -7.16 -2.13 1.24
C GLY A 147 -7.78 -1.46 2.47
N VAL A 148 -6.96 -1.02 3.42
CA VAL A 148 -7.39 -0.24 4.58
C VAL A 148 -8.03 1.08 4.14
N LEU A 149 -7.41 1.79 3.20
CA LEU A 149 -7.90 3.09 2.75
C LEU A 149 -9.23 2.97 1.99
N LEU A 150 -9.45 1.89 1.22
CA LEU A 150 -10.73 1.60 0.57
C LEU A 150 -11.85 1.31 1.58
N GLU A 151 -11.58 0.50 2.60
CA GLU A 151 -12.58 0.23 3.63
C GLU A 151 -12.87 1.47 4.49
N LEU A 152 -11.86 2.29 4.77
CA LEU A 152 -12.04 3.58 5.43
C LEU A 152 -12.91 4.52 4.57
N ALA A 153 -12.71 4.55 3.25
CA ALA A 153 -13.53 5.32 2.32
C ALA A 153 -15.00 4.89 2.37
N ARG A 154 -15.28 3.59 2.43
CA ARG A 154 -16.66 3.08 2.55
C ARG A 154 -17.37 3.66 3.78
N LEU A 155 -16.67 3.75 4.90
CA LEU A 155 -17.25 4.28 6.15
C LEU A 155 -17.41 5.81 6.09
N LEU A 156 -16.37 6.50 5.65
CA LEU A 156 -16.32 7.97 5.69
C LEU A 156 -17.22 8.61 4.64
N CYS A 157 -17.37 8.01 3.44
CA CYS A 157 -18.28 8.50 2.41
C CYS A 157 -19.74 8.29 2.78
N ALA A 158 -20.06 7.30 3.61
CA ALA A 158 -21.44 7.00 4.04
C ALA A 158 -21.94 7.86 5.21
N ARG A 159 -21.05 8.69 5.82
CA ARG A 159 -21.40 9.48 7.01
C ARG A 159 -21.18 10.98 6.80
N LYS A 160 -21.74 11.80 7.70
CA LYS A 160 -21.41 13.22 7.81
C LYS A 160 -20.15 13.37 8.67
N ASN A 161 -19.16 14.11 8.16
CA ASN A 161 -17.94 14.47 8.87
C ASN A 161 -17.96 15.96 9.23
N ALA A 162 -17.31 16.37 10.31
CA ALA A 162 -17.25 17.76 10.73
C ALA A 162 -16.28 18.56 9.85
N GLU A 163 -15.20 17.95 9.44
CA GLU A 163 -14.21 18.51 8.50
C GLU A 163 -14.31 17.82 7.13
N THR A 164 -13.80 18.48 6.09
CA THR A 164 -13.65 17.84 4.77
C THR A 164 -12.58 16.74 4.87
N ILE A 165 -12.90 15.55 4.36
CA ILE A 165 -11.96 14.42 4.36
C ILE A 165 -11.61 14.06 2.92
N TRP A 166 -10.33 13.86 2.65
CA TRP A 166 -9.83 13.32 1.41
C TRP A 166 -9.10 12.02 1.65
N LEU A 167 -9.25 11.06 0.73
CA LEU A 167 -8.47 9.83 0.70
C LEU A 167 -7.74 9.78 -0.63
N ALA A 168 -6.42 9.85 -0.59
CA ALA A 168 -5.57 9.89 -1.76
C ALA A 168 -4.82 8.58 -1.94
N PHE A 169 -4.90 8.03 -3.13
CA PHE A 169 -4.16 6.86 -3.58
C PHE A 169 -3.08 7.37 -4.54
N PHE A 170 -1.82 7.24 -4.15
CA PHE A 170 -0.68 7.76 -4.90
C PHE A 170 -0.14 6.74 -5.88
N ASP A 171 0.19 7.18 -7.10
CA ASP A 171 0.87 6.39 -8.13
C ASP A 171 2.36 6.74 -8.15
N GLY A 172 3.20 5.73 -8.30
CA GLY A 172 4.62 5.94 -8.41
C GLY A 172 5.29 6.40 -7.12
N GLU A 173 4.90 5.85 -5.99
CA GLU A 173 5.67 5.97 -4.75
C GLU A 173 6.99 5.24 -4.91
N GLU A 174 6.94 4.05 -5.49
CA GLU A 174 8.03 3.13 -5.66
C GLU A 174 9.12 3.62 -6.61
N ALA A 175 10.36 3.58 -6.15
CA ALA A 175 11.52 3.91 -7.00
C ALA A 175 11.62 2.94 -8.18
N PHE A 176 11.90 3.49 -9.38
CA PHE A 176 12.16 2.67 -10.57
C PHE A 176 13.47 1.91 -10.48
N ASN A 177 14.48 2.50 -9.85
CA ASN A 177 15.75 1.83 -9.55
C ASN A 177 15.60 0.89 -8.35
N PRO A 178 16.52 -0.09 -8.19
CA PRO A 178 16.51 -0.96 -7.01
C PRO A 178 16.69 -0.20 -5.68
N ASN A 179 17.49 0.87 -5.71
CA ASN A 179 17.78 1.67 -4.52
C ASN A 179 16.80 2.83 -4.39
N TRP A 180 16.36 3.10 -3.18
CA TRP A 180 15.61 4.30 -2.82
C TRP A 180 16.53 5.52 -2.85
N ALA A 181 16.23 6.49 -3.67
CA ALA A 181 17.00 7.74 -3.75
C ALA A 181 16.20 8.84 -4.45
N ASP A 182 16.14 10.02 -3.84
CA ASP A 182 15.57 11.21 -4.48
C ASP A 182 16.28 11.52 -5.82
N PRO A 183 15.58 11.90 -6.87
CA PRO A 183 14.13 12.13 -6.97
C PRO A 183 13.34 10.93 -7.51
N ASP A 184 13.89 9.71 -7.50
CA ASP A 184 13.30 8.50 -8.07
C ASP A 184 12.43 7.78 -7.04
N ASN A 185 11.40 8.45 -6.52
CA ASN A 185 10.40 7.92 -5.60
C ASN A 185 9.25 8.92 -5.41
N THR A 186 8.20 8.55 -4.72
CA THR A 186 7.10 9.41 -4.21
C THR A 186 6.56 10.41 -5.25
N TYR A 187 6.50 10.01 -6.53
CA TYR A 187 6.07 10.88 -7.63
C TYR A 187 4.64 11.39 -7.43
N GLY A 188 3.73 10.52 -7.00
CA GLY A 188 2.32 10.84 -6.81
C GLY A 188 2.07 11.85 -5.71
N SER A 189 2.62 11.63 -4.53
CA SER A 189 2.44 12.57 -3.40
C SER A 189 3.10 13.91 -3.65
N ARG A 190 4.28 13.92 -4.28
CA ARG A 190 4.96 15.16 -4.71
C ARG A 190 4.10 15.94 -5.69
N GLN A 191 3.48 15.25 -6.66
CA GLN A 191 2.59 15.86 -7.65
C GLN A 191 1.34 16.43 -7.00
N LEU A 192 0.67 15.67 -6.11
CA LEU A 192 -0.52 16.16 -5.43
C LEU A 192 -0.21 17.38 -4.55
N ALA A 193 0.83 17.29 -3.73
CA ALA A 193 1.24 18.40 -2.85
C ALA A 193 1.64 19.66 -3.63
N ALA A 194 2.32 19.49 -4.79
CA ALA A 194 2.67 20.59 -5.67
C ALA A 194 1.43 21.23 -6.31
N SER A 195 0.50 20.43 -6.81
CA SER A 195 -0.75 20.93 -7.41
C SER A 195 -1.59 21.71 -6.41
N LEU A 196 -1.69 21.20 -5.17
CA LEU A 196 -2.40 21.87 -4.08
C LEU A 196 -1.72 23.19 -3.68
N ALA A 197 -0.39 23.25 -3.73
CA ALA A 197 0.34 24.49 -3.48
C ALA A 197 0.07 25.53 -4.57
N LEU A 198 0.05 25.13 -5.83
CA LEU A 198 -0.21 25.99 -6.98
C LEU A 198 -1.65 26.51 -7.00
N SER A 199 -2.65 25.69 -6.66
CA SER A 199 -4.04 26.10 -6.55
C SER A 199 -4.32 26.97 -5.31
N GLY A 200 -3.44 26.94 -4.31
CA GLY A 200 -3.64 27.58 -3.00
C GLY A 200 -4.44 26.73 -2.01
N ASP A 201 -4.87 25.53 -2.40
CA ASP A 201 -5.65 24.63 -1.54
C ASP A 201 -4.81 23.92 -0.49
N LEU A 202 -3.47 23.88 -0.65
CA LEU A 202 -2.58 23.24 0.32
C LEU A 202 -2.76 23.78 1.75
N ARG A 203 -3.10 25.06 1.88
CA ARG A 203 -3.37 25.72 3.18
C ARG A 203 -4.60 25.14 3.90
N ARG A 204 -5.48 24.49 3.16
CA ARG A 204 -6.67 23.82 3.71
C ARG A 204 -6.32 22.44 4.28
N VAL A 205 -5.24 21.80 3.81
CA VAL A 205 -4.78 20.51 4.35
C VAL A 205 -4.16 20.77 5.71
N LYS A 206 -4.86 20.36 6.77
CA LYS A 206 -4.48 20.62 8.17
C LYS A 206 -3.81 19.42 8.83
N ALA A 207 -4.03 18.22 8.28
CA ALA A 207 -3.40 16.99 8.69
C ALA A 207 -3.34 16.04 7.50
N MET A 208 -2.22 15.33 7.35
CA MET A 208 -2.04 14.23 6.41
C MET A 208 -1.63 12.99 7.20
N ILE A 209 -2.34 11.90 7.06
CA ILE A 209 -2.02 10.61 7.66
C ILE A 209 -1.74 9.64 6.54
N LEU A 210 -0.51 9.19 6.45
CA LEU A 210 -0.09 8.12 5.57
C LEU A 210 -0.28 6.78 6.25
N VAL A 211 -0.67 5.78 5.49
CA VAL A 211 -0.62 4.38 5.88
C VAL A 211 0.14 3.62 4.80
N ASP A 212 1.13 2.86 5.20
CA ASP A 212 1.89 1.97 4.34
C ASP A 212 2.29 0.69 5.09
N MET A 213 2.30 -0.45 4.38
CA MET A 213 2.66 -1.75 4.95
C MET A 213 2.01 -2.02 6.31
N VAL A 214 0.67 -1.92 6.37
CA VAL A 214 -0.11 -1.99 7.62
C VAL A 214 -0.82 -3.32 7.82
N GLY A 215 -0.38 -4.36 7.12
CA GLY A 215 -0.99 -5.69 7.14
C GLY A 215 -0.18 -6.83 7.74
N PRO A 216 1.05 -6.68 8.29
CA PRO A 216 1.83 -7.83 8.69
C PRO A 216 1.17 -8.66 9.78
N THR A 217 1.47 -9.96 9.84
CA THR A 217 0.89 -10.90 10.81
C THR A 217 1.26 -10.60 12.26
N ASN A 218 2.38 -9.93 12.48
CA ASN A 218 2.88 -9.52 13.81
C ASN A 218 3.33 -8.07 13.75
N PRO A 219 2.40 -7.10 13.68
CA PRO A 219 2.73 -5.70 13.45
C PRO A 219 3.43 -5.06 14.65
N VAL A 220 4.40 -4.18 14.35
CA VAL A 220 5.05 -3.30 15.31
C VAL A 220 5.18 -1.90 14.70
N PHE A 221 4.15 -1.08 14.84
CA PHE A 221 4.19 0.30 14.38
C PHE A 221 4.98 1.16 15.34
N ARG A 222 6.11 1.70 14.86
CA ARG A 222 6.96 2.65 15.59
C ARG A 222 6.58 4.08 15.23
N ARG A 223 6.91 5.02 16.11
CA ARG A 223 6.73 6.44 15.82
C ARG A 223 7.74 6.86 14.73
N GLU A 224 7.27 7.17 13.56
CA GLU A 224 8.12 7.73 12.52
C GLU A 224 8.61 9.13 12.96
N THR A 225 9.94 9.35 12.92
CA THR A 225 10.58 10.47 13.63
C THR A 225 10.47 11.82 12.92
N ASN A 226 10.22 11.85 11.61
CA ASN A 226 9.93 13.07 10.86
C ASN A 226 8.48 13.51 11.05
N SER A 227 7.60 12.61 11.42
CA SER A 227 6.17 12.83 11.60
C SER A 227 5.87 13.95 12.61
N THR A 228 4.84 14.70 12.35
CA THR A 228 4.39 15.80 13.23
C THR A 228 3.96 15.26 14.60
N PRO A 229 4.61 15.64 15.71
CA PRO A 229 4.41 14.99 17.01
C PRO A 229 2.96 14.96 17.50
N TRP A 230 2.22 16.09 17.39
CA TRP A 230 0.83 16.14 17.88
C TRP A 230 -0.09 15.19 17.10
N LEU A 231 0.21 14.95 15.81
CA LEU A 231 -0.58 14.06 14.96
C LEU A 231 -0.30 12.61 15.34
N THR A 232 0.98 12.26 15.48
CA THR A 232 1.41 10.95 15.99
C THR A 232 0.83 10.68 17.39
N ASP A 233 0.81 11.71 18.29
CA ASP A 233 0.25 11.57 19.62
C ASP A 233 -1.25 11.25 19.61
N ILE A 234 -2.04 11.86 18.71
CA ILE A 234 -3.46 11.51 18.55
C ILE A 234 -3.61 10.05 18.13
N LEU A 235 -2.85 9.59 17.15
CA LEU A 235 -2.93 8.21 16.63
C LEU A 235 -2.51 7.19 17.71
N TRP A 236 -1.36 7.38 18.35
CA TRP A 236 -0.84 6.47 19.38
C TRP A 236 -1.67 6.47 20.66
N SER A 237 -2.18 7.62 21.10
CA SER A 237 -3.08 7.67 22.26
C SER A 237 -4.43 7.00 21.95
N THR A 238 -4.93 7.13 20.73
CA THR A 238 -6.11 6.40 20.27
C THR A 238 -5.85 4.90 20.30
N ALA A 239 -4.73 4.44 19.74
CA ALA A 239 -4.33 3.02 19.75
C ALA A 239 -4.22 2.50 21.22
N ALA A 240 -3.59 3.25 22.10
CA ALA A 240 -3.48 2.89 23.52
C ALA A 240 -4.84 2.77 24.21
N ARG A 241 -5.76 3.74 23.98
CA ARG A 241 -7.13 3.73 24.48
C ARG A 241 -7.92 2.51 24.01
N LEU A 242 -7.66 2.06 22.77
CA LEU A 242 -8.29 0.89 22.17
C LEU A 242 -7.64 -0.44 22.58
N GLY A 243 -6.56 -0.40 23.38
CA GLY A 243 -5.86 -1.60 23.86
C GLY A 243 -4.74 -2.09 22.93
N TYR A 244 -4.36 -1.32 21.92
CA TYR A 244 -3.34 -1.69 20.92
C TYR A 244 -1.93 -1.16 21.22
N GLY A 245 -1.66 -0.72 22.46
CA GLY A 245 -0.36 -0.16 22.85
C GLY A 245 0.83 -1.10 22.74
N ARG A 246 0.61 -2.42 22.54
CA ARG A 246 1.68 -3.39 22.25
C ARG A 246 2.03 -3.45 20.76
N ILE A 247 1.17 -2.92 19.90
CA ILE A 247 1.32 -2.87 18.46
C ILE A 247 1.83 -1.49 18.06
N PHE A 248 1.23 -0.42 18.59
CA PHE A 248 1.67 0.95 18.44
C PHE A 248 2.65 1.31 19.56
N VAL A 249 3.94 1.05 19.34
CA VAL A 249 4.99 1.23 20.34
C VAL A 249 5.56 2.65 20.32
N ASN A 250 6.22 3.06 21.42
CA ASN A 250 6.78 4.41 21.53
C ASN A 250 8.24 4.52 21.02
N ASP A 251 8.78 3.45 20.46
CA ASP A 251 10.09 3.48 19.84
C ASP A 251 10.06 4.30 18.57
N GLY A 252 11.15 5.00 18.24
CA GLY A 252 11.30 5.80 17.04
C GLY A 252 11.85 4.98 15.87
N ALA A 253 11.40 5.29 14.65
CA ALA A 253 12.00 4.86 13.40
C ALA A 253 12.05 6.03 12.43
N GLU A 254 13.14 6.19 11.68
CA GLU A 254 13.22 7.21 10.63
C GLU A 254 12.92 6.54 9.28
N ILE A 255 11.91 7.03 8.61
CA ILE A 255 11.42 6.47 7.33
C ILE A 255 11.19 7.60 6.34
N GLU A 256 11.64 7.42 5.11
CA GLU A 256 11.35 8.31 4.00
C GLU A 256 10.19 7.74 3.19
N ASP A 257 9.10 8.52 3.08
CA ASP A 257 7.88 8.08 2.42
C ASP A 257 7.04 9.29 1.93
N ASP A 258 5.87 9.04 1.36
CA ASP A 258 4.94 10.01 0.78
C ASP A 258 4.57 11.16 1.71
N HIS A 259 4.54 10.94 3.03
CA HIS A 259 4.25 11.99 4.02
C HIS A 259 5.27 13.14 3.98
N LEU A 260 6.53 12.87 3.61
CA LEU A 260 7.58 13.89 3.49
C LEU A 260 7.25 14.92 2.41
N SER A 261 6.50 14.54 1.36
CA SER A 261 6.05 15.47 0.32
C SER A 261 5.19 16.62 0.87
N PHE A 262 4.45 16.33 1.93
CA PHE A 262 3.60 17.29 2.65
C PHE A 262 4.37 18.02 3.75
N LEU A 263 5.19 17.34 4.53
CA LEU A 263 6.04 17.94 5.57
C LEU A 263 6.99 19.00 4.98
N LYS A 264 7.65 18.70 3.85
CA LYS A 264 8.52 19.64 3.12
C LYS A 264 7.78 20.93 2.66
N ARG A 265 6.43 20.93 2.74
CA ARG A 265 5.55 22.07 2.41
C ARG A 265 4.80 22.63 3.63
N ASN A 266 5.27 22.31 4.83
CA ASN A 266 4.71 22.75 6.11
C ASN A 266 3.26 22.27 6.35
N VAL A 267 2.84 21.16 5.78
CA VAL A 267 1.60 20.47 6.14
C VAL A 267 1.93 19.47 7.23
N PRO A 268 1.26 19.48 8.38
CA PRO A 268 1.42 18.45 9.39
C PRO A 268 1.09 17.08 8.80
N ALA A 269 2.04 16.15 8.91
CA ALA A 269 1.85 14.79 8.42
C ALA A 269 2.40 13.76 9.40
N ALA A 270 1.85 12.55 9.36
CA ALA A 270 2.34 11.40 10.11
C ALA A 270 2.21 10.15 9.25
N ASP A 271 3.08 9.20 9.51
CA ASP A 271 3.12 7.91 8.85
C ASP A 271 2.88 6.77 9.85
N ILE A 272 2.08 5.80 9.44
CA ILE A 272 1.86 4.52 10.13
C ILE A 272 2.37 3.42 9.20
N ILE A 273 3.53 2.88 9.54
CA ILE A 273 4.21 1.88 8.72
C ILE A 273 4.91 0.83 9.60
N ASP A 274 4.97 -0.41 9.12
CA ASP A 274 5.86 -1.43 9.64
C ASP A 274 6.80 -1.94 8.55
N LEU A 275 7.98 -1.30 8.45
CA LEU A 275 9.00 -1.64 7.47
C LEU A 275 9.91 -2.80 7.93
N ASP A 276 9.80 -3.23 9.20
CA ASP A 276 10.67 -4.25 9.80
C ASP A 276 10.15 -5.68 9.51
N VAL A 277 9.92 -5.96 8.23
CA VAL A 277 9.42 -7.25 7.76
C VAL A 277 10.40 -7.90 6.78
N PRO A 278 10.65 -9.23 6.90
CA PRO A 278 11.69 -9.89 6.11
C PRO A 278 11.36 -10.07 4.62
N TYR A 279 10.12 -9.85 4.23
CA TYR A 279 9.64 -10.01 2.85
C TYR A 279 9.58 -8.69 2.06
N TRP A 280 9.92 -7.56 2.68
CA TRP A 280 9.93 -6.26 2.01
C TRP A 280 10.74 -6.30 0.71
N HIS A 281 10.16 -5.78 -0.37
CA HIS A 281 10.73 -5.76 -1.72
C HIS A 281 11.21 -7.14 -2.21
N THR A 282 10.53 -8.21 -1.82
CA THR A 282 10.76 -9.57 -2.33
C THR A 282 9.47 -10.20 -2.88
N THR A 283 9.60 -11.18 -3.76
CA THR A 283 8.44 -11.94 -4.26
C THR A 283 7.72 -12.78 -3.19
N GLN A 284 8.17 -12.70 -1.94
CA GLN A 284 7.52 -13.32 -0.80
C GLN A 284 6.46 -12.42 -0.15
N ASP A 285 6.32 -11.16 -0.61
CA ASP A 285 5.23 -10.30 -0.21
C ASP A 285 3.92 -10.74 -0.88
N THR A 286 3.29 -11.72 -0.24
CA THR A 286 2.12 -12.45 -0.72
C THR A 286 0.99 -12.45 0.33
N LEU A 287 -0.22 -12.84 -0.06
CA LEU A 287 -1.42 -12.78 0.79
C LEU A 287 -1.26 -13.44 2.17
N ASP A 288 -0.41 -14.45 2.31
CA ASP A 288 -0.13 -15.10 3.58
C ASP A 288 0.67 -14.23 4.58
N LYS A 289 1.17 -13.09 4.15
CA LYS A 289 1.85 -12.10 5.01
C LYS A 289 0.88 -11.09 5.62
N VAL A 290 -0.28 -10.89 5.00
CA VAL A 290 -1.27 -9.91 5.41
C VAL A 290 -2.34 -10.56 6.27
N ASP A 291 -2.57 -10.01 7.48
CA ASP A 291 -3.55 -10.52 8.43
C ASP A 291 -4.77 -9.57 8.50
N PRO A 292 -5.99 -10.06 8.23
CA PRO A 292 -7.21 -9.26 8.36
C PRO A 292 -7.39 -8.62 9.76
N ARG A 293 -6.81 -9.21 10.81
CA ARG A 293 -6.85 -8.64 12.17
C ARG A 293 -5.99 -7.38 12.28
N THR A 294 -4.82 -7.38 11.64
CA THR A 294 -3.95 -6.21 11.61
C THR A 294 -4.60 -5.08 10.82
N LEU A 295 -5.20 -5.38 9.68
CA LEU A 295 -5.98 -4.41 8.92
C LEU A 295 -7.13 -3.82 9.75
N ALA A 296 -7.84 -4.67 10.54
CA ALA A 296 -8.90 -4.22 11.43
C ALA A 296 -8.37 -3.30 12.55
N ILE A 297 -7.22 -3.61 13.13
CA ILE A 297 -6.58 -2.79 14.18
C ILE A 297 -6.21 -1.42 13.63
N THR A 298 -5.51 -1.37 12.49
CA THR A 298 -5.12 -0.12 11.84
C THR A 298 -6.35 0.71 11.49
N GLY A 299 -7.33 0.10 10.82
CA GLY A 299 -8.57 0.79 10.45
C GLY A 299 -9.36 1.29 11.67
N HIS A 300 -9.39 0.52 12.77
CA HIS A 300 -10.03 0.95 14.03
C HIS A 300 -9.34 2.20 14.61
N VAL A 301 -8.01 2.22 14.62
CA VAL A 301 -7.27 3.41 15.09
C VAL A 301 -7.57 4.61 14.20
N LEU A 302 -7.56 4.44 12.88
CA LEU A 302 -7.85 5.53 11.94
C LEU A 302 -9.26 6.09 12.14
N ILE A 303 -10.30 5.25 12.18
CA ILE A 303 -11.69 5.71 12.28
C ILE A 303 -11.99 6.36 13.63
N GLU A 304 -11.41 5.84 14.72
CA GLU A 304 -11.60 6.35 16.09
C GLU A 304 -10.73 7.56 16.40
N SER A 305 -9.73 7.88 15.57
CA SER A 305 -8.95 9.11 15.69
C SER A 305 -9.64 10.31 15.03
N VAL A 306 -10.59 10.09 14.10
CA VAL A 306 -11.26 11.18 13.35
C VAL A 306 -11.84 12.26 14.26
N PRO A 307 -12.60 11.95 15.33
CA PRO A 307 -13.17 13.00 16.19
C PRO A 307 -12.12 13.90 16.86
N GLU A 308 -10.97 13.35 17.24
CA GLU A 308 -9.89 14.13 17.86
C GLU A 308 -9.14 14.98 16.81
N LEU A 309 -8.94 14.42 15.62
CA LEU A 309 -8.38 15.16 14.48
C LEU A 309 -9.29 16.34 14.11
N GLU A 310 -10.60 16.11 13.97
CA GLU A 310 -11.58 17.15 13.66
C GLU A 310 -11.61 18.27 14.71
N LYS A 311 -11.43 17.96 15.99
CA LYS A 311 -11.30 18.96 17.06
C LYS A 311 -10.02 19.78 16.95
N ARG A 312 -8.92 19.11 16.57
CA ARG A 312 -7.58 19.71 16.55
C ARG A 312 -7.37 20.65 15.38
N VAL A 313 -8.02 20.40 14.23
CA VAL A 313 -7.80 21.13 12.96
C VAL A 313 -8.83 22.25 12.70
N LYS A 314 -9.76 22.47 13.62
CA LYS A 314 -10.75 23.56 13.56
C LYS A 314 -10.14 24.93 13.40
#